data_6a673457f746373ef8de4bd58d7c223b
#
_entry.id   6a673457f746373ef8de4bd58d7c223b
#
_cell.length_a   1.000
_cell.length_b   1.000
_cell.length_c   1.000
_cell.angle_alpha   90.00
_cell.angle_beta   90.00
_cell.angle_gamma   90.00
#
_symmetry.space_group_name_H-M   'P 1'
#
loop_
_entity.id
_entity.type
_entity.pdbx_description
1 polymer ?
#
loop_
_entity_poly.entity_id
_entity_poly.type
_entity_poly.pdbx_seq_one_letter_code
_entity_poly.pdbx_strand_id
1 'polypeptide(L)'
;SSAASDVYKRQGYKNMKDCIESKVFGIGLESYTVGSNDFYIGYGASHNKMITLDTGHFHPTESVADKVSSLLLYVPELMLHVSRPVRWDSDHVTIMDDPTMELFSEIVRCGALDRVHYGLDYFDASINRIGAYVIGSRAAQKCMARALLEPIAKLREYEANGQGFQRLALLEEEKALPWNAVWDMFCLKNNVPVGEDFIAEIEKYEAEVTSKR
;
A
#
# COMPACT_ATOMS: atom_id res chain seq x y z
N SER A 1 -8.47 -4.77 -27.05
CA SER A 1 -8.50 -4.19 -25.70
C SER A 1 -9.27 -2.88 -25.61
N SER A 2 -9.32 -2.08 -26.68
CA SER A 2 -10.00 -0.79 -26.70
C SER A 2 -11.52 -0.89 -26.64
N ALA A 3 -12.15 -1.87 -27.27
CA ALA A 3 -13.60 -1.96 -27.41
C ALA A 3 -14.33 -2.15 -26.07
N ALA A 4 -13.81 -2.98 -25.16
CA ALA A 4 -14.43 -3.17 -23.83
C ALA A 4 -14.30 -1.92 -22.98
N SER A 5 -13.14 -1.27 -22.97
CA SER A 5 -12.90 0.00 -22.27
C SER A 5 -13.85 1.11 -22.76
N ASP A 6 -14.10 1.19 -24.08
CA ASP A 6 -14.97 2.19 -24.66
C ASP A 6 -16.45 1.96 -24.31
N VAL A 7 -16.88 0.71 -24.16
CA VAL A 7 -18.24 0.37 -23.72
C VAL A 7 -18.46 0.83 -22.28
N TYR A 8 -17.52 0.59 -21.38
CA TYR A 8 -17.61 1.03 -19.98
C TYR A 8 -17.63 2.56 -19.85
N LYS A 9 -16.82 3.26 -20.63
CA LYS A 9 -16.82 4.74 -20.65
C LYS A 9 -18.16 5.33 -21.11
N ARG A 10 -18.84 4.68 -22.06
CA ARG A 10 -20.14 5.12 -22.56
C ARG A 10 -21.28 4.91 -21.56
N GLN A 11 -21.13 4.01 -20.59
CA GLN A 11 -22.17 3.70 -19.62
C GLN A 11 -22.24 4.63 -18.41
N GLY A 12 -21.36 5.62 -18.31
CA GLY A 12 -21.40 6.69 -17.31
C GLY A 12 -21.36 6.19 -15.86
N TYR A 13 -20.46 5.27 -15.54
CA TYR A 13 -20.28 4.78 -14.16
C TYR A 13 -19.80 5.91 -13.25
N LYS A 14 -20.70 6.42 -12.41
CA LYS A 14 -20.41 7.51 -11.45
C LYS A 14 -19.38 7.13 -10.39
N ASN A 15 -19.20 5.84 -10.15
CA ASN A 15 -18.36 5.30 -9.07
C ASN A 15 -17.10 4.59 -9.57
N MET A 16 -16.76 4.73 -10.86
CA MET A 16 -15.57 4.11 -11.44
C MET A 16 -14.58 5.18 -11.88
N LYS A 17 -13.32 5.00 -11.52
CA LYS A 17 -12.21 5.86 -11.95
C LYS A 17 -11.22 5.02 -12.76
N ASP A 18 -10.85 5.53 -13.92
CA ASP A 18 -9.78 4.92 -14.72
C ASP A 18 -8.43 5.20 -14.06
N CYS A 19 -7.65 4.17 -13.83
CA CYS A 19 -6.25 4.28 -13.47
C CYS A 19 -5.36 3.58 -14.48
N ILE A 20 -4.13 4.01 -14.54
CA ILE A 20 -3.11 3.46 -15.44
C ILE A 20 -1.92 3.01 -14.62
N GLU A 21 -1.37 1.86 -14.98
CA GLU A 21 -0.31 1.20 -14.26
C GLU A 21 0.85 0.89 -15.18
N SER A 22 2.06 1.17 -14.72
CA SER A 22 3.29 0.77 -15.39
C SER A 22 3.66 -0.67 -15.04
N LYS A 23 4.37 -1.34 -15.95
CA LYS A 23 5.02 -2.61 -15.68
C LYS A 23 6.47 -2.54 -16.16
N VAL A 24 7.40 -2.37 -15.23
CA VAL A 24 8.81 -2.15 -15.56
C VAL A 24 9.54 -3.46 -15.84
N PHE A 25 9.16 -4.53 -15.15
CA PHE A 25 9.78 -5.83 -15.30
C PHE A 25 8.83 -6.81 -15.95
N GLY A 26 8.74 -6.78 -17.27
CA GLY A 26 8.20 -7.91 -18.01
C GLY A 26 9.03 -9.14 -17.67
N ILE A 27 8.38 -10.24 -17.33
CA ILE A 27 9.09 -11.50 -17.00
C ILE A 27 9.53 -12.23 -18.29
N GLY A 28 9.54 -11.55 -19.41
CA GLY A 28 10.05 -12.05 -20.66
C GLY A 28 9.09 -12.95 -21.47
N LEU A 29 7.83 -13.03 -21.07
CA LEU A 29 6.80 -13.73 -21.83
C LEU A 29 5.98 -12.79 -22.72
N GLU A 30 6.01 -11.50 -22.44
CA GLU A 30 5.39 -10.49 -23.28
C GLU A 30 6.23 -10.23 -24.52
N SER A 31 5.59 -10.24 -25.66
CA SER A 31 6.27 -10.02 -26.94
C SER A 31 6.67 -8.55 -27.20
N TYR A 32 6.30 -7.62 -26.32
CA TYR A 32 6.64 -6.19 -26.40
C TYR A 32 6.54 -5.52 -25.02
N THR A 33 7.25 -4.42 -24.88
CA THR A 33 7.26 -3.61 -23.64
C THR A 33 5.94 -2.86 -23.49
N VAL A 34 5.34 -2.94 -22.31
CA VAL A 34 4.03 -2.35 -22.00
C VAL A 34 4.12 -0.93 -21.48
N GLY A 35 5.26 -0.27 -21.60
CA GLY A 35 5.49 1.10 -21.18
C GLY A 35 6.20 1.21 -19.84
N SER A 36 7.05 2.23 -19.74
CA SER A 36 7.78 2.56 -18.53
C SER A 36 6.93 3.37 -17.57
N ASN A 37 7.36 3.43 -16.30
CA ASN A 37 6.74 4.29 -15.31
C ASN A 37 6.73 5.76 -15.77
N ASP A 38 7.82 6.24 -16.36
CA ASP A 38 7.92 7.63 -16.87
C ASP A 38 6.87 7.94 -17.94
N PHE A 39 6.63 6.98 -18.85
CA PHE A 39 5.59 7.13 -19.86
C PHE A 39 4.20 7.26 -19.22
N TYR A 40 3.86 6.39 -18.28
CA TYR A 40 2.55 6.40 -17.64
C TYR A 40 2.33 7.60 -16.73
N ILE A 41 3.37 8.08 -16.05
CA ILE A 41 3.30 9.35 -15.30
C ILE A 41 2.99 10.51 -16.24
N GLY A 42 3.75 10.63 -17.33
CA GLY A 42 3.52 11.67 -18.35
C GLY A 42 2.13 11.58 -18.97
N TYR A 43 1.70 10.38 -19.31
CA TYR A 43 0.36 10.14 -19.88
C TYR A 43 -0.75 10.46 -18.86
N GLY A 44 -0.62 9.98 -17.63
CA GLY A 44 -1.62 10.22 -16.56
C GLY A 44 -1.80 11.71 -16.27
N ALA A 45 -0.70 12.42 -16.08
CA ALA A 45 -0.72 13.85 -15.83
C ALA A 45 -1.33 14.65 -16.99
N SER A 46 -0.96 14.32 -18.25
CA SER A 46 -1.44 15.05 -19.43
C SER A 46 -2.90 14.72 -19.80
N HIS A 47 -3.43 13.56 -19.40
CA HIS A 47 -4.78 13.11 -19.73
C HIS A 47 -5.73 13.06 -18.53
N ASN A 48 -5.31 13.63 -17.40
CA ASN A 48 -6.08 13.64 -16.15
C ASN A 48 -6.56 12.23 -15.74
N LYS A 49 -5.64 11.27 -15.77
CA LYS A 49 -5.89 9.90 -15.35
C LYS A 49 -5.20 9.62 -14.02
N MET A 50 -5.85 8.87 -13.16
CA MET A 50 -5.24 8.39 -11.92
C MET A 50 -4.07 7.44 -12.25
N ILE A 51 -2.98 7.57 -11.52
CA ILE A 51 -1.80 6.73 -11.68
C ILE A 51 -1.81 5.68 -10.58
N THR A 52 -1.59 4.43 -10.97
CA THR A 52 -1.36 3.33 -10.04
C THR A 52 0.13 3.21 -9.77
N LEU A 53 0.50 3.26 -8.50
CA LEU A 53 1.81 2.89 -8.02
C LEU A 53 1.72 1.48 -7.43
N ASP A 54 2.28 0.51 -8.13
CA ASP A 54 2.44 -0.85 -7.64
C ASP A 54 3.80 -0.99 -6.97
N THR A 55 3.82 -1.46 -5.73
CA THR A 55 5.05 -1.59 -4.94
C THR A 55 6.02 -2.63 -5.51
N GLY A 56 5.54 -3.53 -6.36
CA GLY A 56 6.33 -4.55 -7.04
C GLY A 56 6.93 -4.14 -8.38
N HIS A 57 6.49 -3.00 -8.95
CA HIS A 57 6.87 -2.60 -10.31
C HIS A 57 8.08 -1.68 -10.40
N PHE A 58 8.78 -1.45 -9.30
CA PHE A 58 9.95 -0.58 -9.23
C PHE A 58 11.22 -1.38 -8.92
N HIS A 59 12.36 -0.82 -9.30
CA HIS A 59 13.63 -1.43 -8.96
C HIS A 59 13.75 -1.56 -7.42
N PRO A 60 14.33 -2.67 -6.89
CA PRO A 60 14.41 -2.89 -5.44
C PRO A 60 15.13 -1.81 -4.63
N THR A 61 15.87 -0.93 -5.30
CA THR A 61 16.55 0.22 -4.67
C THR A 61 15.75 1.52 -4.75
N GLU A 62 14.59 1.52 -5.40
CA GLU A 62 13.71 2.70 -5.45
C GLU A 62 12.72 2.67 -4.28
N SER A 63 12.50 3.85 -3.66
CA SER A 63 11.45 4.04 -2.69
C SER A 63 10.14 4.44 -3.40
N VAL A 64 9.10 3.64 -3.25
CA VAL A 64 7.77 3.99 -3.76
C VAL A 64 7.16 5.13 -2.94
N ALA A 65 7.49 5.23 -1.66
CA ALA A 65 7.06 6.32 -0.78
C ALA A 65 7.44 7.69 -1.36
N ASP A 66 8.67 7.86 -1.87
CA ASP A 66 9.17 9.12 -2.44
C ASP A 66 8.37 9.58 -3.67
N LYS A 67 7.61 8.70 -4.29
CA LYS A 67 6.81 9.01 -5.48
C LYS A 67 5.44 9.60 -5.12
N VAL A 68 4.93 9.34 -3.93
CA VAL A 68 3.55 9.71 -3.53
C VAL A 68 3.36 11.22 -3.53
N SER A 69 4.09 11.93 -2.68
CA SER A 69 3.94 13.38 -2.55
C SER A 69 4.30 14.13 -3.83
N SER A 70 5.35 13.67 -4.54
CA SER A 70 5.78 14.29 -5.79
C SER A 70 4.75 14.16 -6.91
N LEU A 71 4.12 12.99 -7.08
CA LEU A 71 3.10 12.78 -8.11
C LEU A 71 1.80 13.53 -7.80
N LEU A 72 1.43 13.65 -6.53
CA LEU A 72 0.24 14.38 -6.11
C LEU A 72 0.30 15.90 -6.37
N LEU A 73 1.45 16.42 -6.81
CA LEU A 73 1.56 17.77 -7.35
C LEU A 73 1.01 17.87 -8.79
N TYR A 74 0.96 16.77 -9.51
CA TYR A 74 0.60 16.74 -10.93
C TYR A 74 -0.71 16.00 -11.23
N VAL A 75 -1.12 15.10 -10.33
CA VAL A 75 -2.38 14.35 -10.47
C VAL A 75 -3.23 14.51 -9.22
N PRO A 76 -4.56 14.51 -9.35
CA PRO A 76 -5.45 14.73 -8.20
C PRO A 76 -5.43 13.57 -7.21
N GLU A 77 -5.29 12.36 -7.67
CA GLU A 77 -5.42 11.15 -6.87
C GLU A 77 -4.46 10.06 -7.37
N LEU A 78 -4.11 9.13 -6.48
CA LEU A 78 -3.31 7.95 -6.78
C LEU A 78 -4.04 6.66 -6.38
N MET A 79 -3.79 5.60 -7.09
CA MET A 79 -4.07 4.23 -6.69
C MET A 79 -2.77 3.56 -6.23
N LEU A 80 -2.82 2.82 -5.16
CA LEU A 80 -1.72 1.97 -4.71
C LEU A 80 -2.11 0.51 -4.87
N HIS A 81 -1.25 -0.27 -5.48
CA HIS A 81 -1.21 -1.72 -5.35
C HIS A 81 -0.11 -2.07 -4.35
N VAL A 82 -0.52 -2.55 -3.19
CA VAL A 82 0.40 -2.85 -2.09
C VAL A 82 0.62 -4.35 -2.00
N SER A 83 1.84 -4.75 -2.30
CA SER A 83 2.34 -6.12 -2.16
C SER A 83 3.74 -6.10 -1.54
N ARG A 84 4.32 -7.24 -1.26
CA ARG A 84 5.73 -7.37 -0.88
C ARG A 84 6.51 -7.99 -2.03
N PRO A 85 7.22 -7.19 -2.82
CA PRO A 85 8.09 -7.72 -3.88
C PRO A 85 9.32 -8.39 -3.25
N VAL A 86 9.69 -9.56 -3.74
CA VAL A 86 10.91 -10.25 -3.36
C VAL A 86 11.84 -10.26 -4.56
N ARG A 87 12.63 -9.20 -4.70
CA ARG A 87 13.56 -8.92 -5.80
C ARG A 87 12.93 -8.61 -7.16
N TRP A 88 11.65 -8.85 -7.35
CA TRP A 88 10.89 -8.64 -8.58
C TRP A 88 9.40 -8.61 -8.26
N ASP A 89 8.57 -8.33 -9.24
CA ASP A 89 7.11 -8.33 -9.16
C ASP A 89 6.59 -9.76 -8.82
N SER A 90 6.51 -10.07 -7.55
CA SER A 90 6.23 -11.42 -7.05
C SER A 90 5.01 -11.53 -6.15
N ASP A 91 4.35 -10.42 -5.91
CA ASP A 91 3.05 -10.31 -5.22
C ASP A 91 2.95 -11.11 -3.91
N HIS A 92 4.00 -11.09 -3.09
CA HIS A 92 3.95 -11.75 -1.78
C HIS A 92 3.09 -10.94 -0.80
N VAL A 93 2.64 -11.64 0.24
CA VAL A 93 1.86 -11.04 1.33
C VAL A 93 2.55 -9.81 1.89
N THR A 94 1.80 -8.72 1.98
CA THR A 94 2.23 -7.49 2.64
C THR A 94 2.58 -7.76 4.11
N ILE A 95 3.72 -7.26 4.54
CA ILE A 95 4.19 -7.31 5.93
C ILE A 95 4.55 -5.91 6.41
N MET A 96 4.80 -5.77 7.70
CA MET A 96 5.27 -4.52 8.29
C MET A 96 6.79 -4.39 8.14
N ASP A 97 7.26 -4.22 6.91
CA ASP A 97 8.66 -3.89 6.63
C ASP A 97 8.86 -2.38 6.45
N ASP A 98 10.12 -1.96 6.39
CA ASP A 98 10.46 -0.54 6.27
C ASP A 98 9.81 0.13 5.05
N PRO A 99 9.86 -0.45 3.83
CA PRO A 99 9.22 0.15 2.66
C PRO A 99 7.71 0.34 2.83
N THR A 100 7.01 -0.63 3.40
CA THR A 100 5.57 -0.53 3.64
C THR A 100 5.26 0.54 4.70
N MET A 101 6.02 0.59 5.79
CA MET A 101 5.84 1.61 6.82
C MET A 101 6.12 3.01 6.29
N GLU A 102 7.19 3.20 5.50
CA GLU A 102 7.52 4.48 4.85
C GLU A 102 6.42 4.95 3.91
N LEU A 103 5.86 4.05 3.10
CA LEU A 103 4.78 4.36 2.17
C LEU A 103 3.56 4.95 2.89
N PHE A 104 3.09 4.31 3.95
CA PHE A 104 1.95 4.80 4.73
C PHE A 104 2.29 6.08 5.50
N SER A 105 3.51 6.22 6.01
CA SER A 105 3.98 7.45 6.68
C SER A 105 4.00 8.62 5.72
N GLU A 106 4.47 8.44 4.47
CA GLU A 106 4.49 9.50 3.47
C GLU A 106 3.08 9.99 3.12
N ILE A 107 2.11 9.09 2.97
CA ILE A 107 0.72 9.45 2.68
C ILE A 107 0.13 10.34 3.79
N VAL A 108 0.39 9.99 5.04
CA VAL A 108 -0.10 10.78 6.18
C VAL A 108 0.67 12.11 6.29
N ARG A 109 1.97 12.08 6.15
CA ARG A 109 2.84 13.27 6.24
C ARG A 109 2.51 14.31 5.17
N CYS A 110 2.20 13.89 3.95
CA CYS A 110 1.82 14.82 2.87
C CYS A 110 0.32 15.20 2.88
N GLY A 111 -0.47 14.68 3.84
CA GLY A 111 -1.88 15.01 3.98
C GLY A 111 -2.77 14.43 2.87
N ALA A 112 -2.44 13.25 2.35
CA ALA A 112 -3.08 12.68 1.17
C ALA A 112 -4.05 11.53 1.45
N LEU A 113 -4.55 11.39 2.67
CA LEU A 113 -5.42 10.29 3.08
C LEU A 113 -6.70 10.14 2.23
N ASP A 114 -7.26 11.26 1.78
CA ASP A 114 -8.45 11.34 0.95
C ASP A 114 -8.16 11.31 -0.56
N ARG A 115 -6.88 11.30 -0.93
CA ARG A 115 -6.41 11.35 -2.32
C ARG A 115 -5.71 10.07 -2.78
N VAL A 116 -5.52 9.13 -1.88
CA VAL A 116 -4.86 7.85 -2.17
C VAL A 116 -5.83 6.71 -1.94
N HIS A 117 -6.02 5.89 -2.95
CA HIS A 117 -6.83 4.68 -2.91
C HIS A 117 -5.93 3.47 -2.72
N TYR A 118 -6.35 2.53 -1.86
CA TYR A 118 -5.52 1.39 -1.47
C TYR A 118 -6.10 0.10 -2.04
N GLY A 119 -5.32 -0.61 -2.82
CA GLY A 119 -5.56 -1.99 -3.19
C GLY A 119 -4.46 -2.88 -2.62
N LEU A 120 -4.84 -3.94 -1.92
CA LEU A 120 -3.90 -4.99 -1.55
C LEU A 120 -3.84 -5.96 -2.71
N ASP A 121 -2.72 -5.96 -3.42
CA ASP A 121 -2.53 -6.74 -4.63
C ASP A 121 -1.46 -7.80 -4.42
N TYR A 122 -1.85 -8.85 -3.74
CA TYR A 122 -0.98 -10.00 -3.52
C TYR A 122 -1.78 -11.30 -3.45
N PHE A 123 -1.12 -12.37 -3.82
CA PHE A 123 -1.53 -13.69 -3.41
C PHE A 123 -0.29 -14.53 -3.09
N ASP A 124 -0.37 -15.38 -2.09
CA ASP A 124 0.73 -16.28 -1.75
C ASP A 124 0.21 -17.73 -1.75
N ALA A 125 0.66 -18.50 -2.74
CA ALA A 125 0.24 -19.88 -2.91
C ALA A 125 1.01 -20.86 -1.99
N SER A 126 2.05 -20.38 -1.31
CA SER A 126 2.89 -21.18 -0.42
C SER A 126 2.32 -21.35 0.99
N ILE A 127 1.34 -20.53 1.34
CA ILE A 127 0.69 -20.55 2.66
C ILE A 127 -0.84 -20.57 2.52
N ASN A 128 -1.52 -20.75 3.66
CA ASN A 128 -2.97 -20.65 3.72
C ASN A 128 -3.46 -19.31 3.12
N ARG A 129 -4.33 -19.39 2.10
CA ARG A 129 -4.80 -18.21 1.37
C ARG A 129 -5.58 -17.22 2.26
N ILE A 130 -6.45 -17.72 3.13
CA ILE A 130 -7.22 -16.88 4.05
C ILE A 130 -6.28 -16.23 5.04
N GLY A 131 -5.34 -17.00 5.59
CA GLY A 131 -4.27 -16.48 6.45
C GLY A 131 -3.45 -15.38 5.78
N ALA A 132 -3.07 -15.58 4.52
CA ALA A 132 -2.36 -14.57 3.73
C ALA A 132 -3.14 -13.25 3.66
N TYR A 133 -4.43 -13.29 3.30
CA TYR A 133 -5.27 -12.10 3.23
C TYR A 133 -5.44 -11.42 4.59
N VAL A 134 -5.65 -12.17 5.65
CA VAL A 134 -5.80 -11.61 7.01
C VAL A 134 -4.50 -10.96 7.46
N ILE A 135 -3.37 -11.64 7.30
CA ILE A 135 -2.04 -11.12 7.71
C ILE A 135 -1.72 -9.83 6.95
N GLY A 136 -1.83 -9.84 5.63
CA GLY A 136 -1.48 -8.67 4.82
C GLY A 136 -2.42 -7.48 5.06
N SER A 137 -3.73 -7.72 5.20
CA SER A 137 -4.68 -6.67 5.54
C SER A 137 -4.38 -6.04 6.91
N ARG A 138 -4.07 -6.87 7.91
CA ARG A 138 -3.69 -6.40 9.24
C ARG A 138 -2.36 -5.66 9.22
N ALA A 139 -1.39 -6.12 8.43
CA ALA A 139 -0.09 -5.44 8.29
C ALA A 139 -0.25 -4.03 7.70
N ALA A 140 -1.00 -3.89 6.62
CA ALA A 140 -1.28 -2.59 6.01
C ALA A 140 -2.02 -1.65 6.97
N GLN A 141 -3.04 -2.15 7.68
CA GLN A 141 -3.78 -1.37 8.68
C GLN A 141 -2.89 -0.94 9.86
N LYS A 142 -1.99 -1.80 10.32
CA LYS A 142 -1.02 -1.45 11.37
C LYS A 142 -0.02 -0.39 10.91
N CYS A 143 0.47 -0.48 9.68
CA CYS A 143 1.32 0.56 9.09
C CYS A 143 0.59 1.91 9.04
N MET A 144 -0.66 1.92 8.59
CA MET A 144 -1.49 3.13 8.58
C MET A 144 -1.73 3.66 10.01
N ALA A 145 -2.09 2.80 10.96
CA ALA A 145 -2.31 3.21 12.35
C ALA A 145 -1.06 3.84 12.96
N ARG A 146 0.12 3.26 12.71
CA ARG A 146 1.40 3.83 13.13
C ARG A 146 1.65 5.20 12.51
N ALA A 147 1.44 5.33 11.21
CA ALA A 147 1.61 6.60 10.50
C ALA A 147 0.68 7.70 11.04
N LEU A 148 -0.57 7.36 11.37
CA LEU A 148 -1.54 8.29 11.95
C LEU A 148 -1.18 8.74 13.38
N LEU A 149 -0.41 7.94 14.10
CA LEU A 149 0.03 8.23 15.47
C LEU A 149 1.40 8.94 15.53
N GLU A 150 2.05 9.12 14.39
CA GLU A 150 3.33 9.83 14.30
C GLU A 150 3.17 11.30 14.72
N PRO A 151 4.07 11.87 15.55
CA PRO A 151 4.01 13.27 15.99
C PRO A 151 4.48 14.23 14.89
N ILE A 152 3.80 14.24 13.75
CA ILE A 152 4.15 14.99 12.54
C ILE A 152 4.40 16.48 12.82
N ALA A 153 3.59 17.09 13.68
CA ALA A 153 3.76 18.51 14.00
C ALA A 153 5.14 18.78 14.64
N LYS A 154 5.59 17.89 15.53
CA LYS A 154 6.89 18.03 16.18
C LYS A 154 8.05 17.75 15.24
N LEU A 155 7.88 16.76 14.37
CA LEU A 155 8.88 16.44 13.34
C LEU A 155 9.08 17.61 12.37
N ARG A 156 7.99 18.28 11.95
CA ARG A 156 8.04 19.48 11.11
C ARG A 156 8.66 20.68 11.83
N GLU A 157 8.38 20.85 13.13
CA GLU A 157 9.01 21.90 13.93
C GLU A 157 10.53 21.71 13.97
N TYR A 158 11.01 20.49 14.23
CA TYR A 158 12.44 20.20 14.23
C TYR A 158 13.08 20.46 12.86
N GLU A 159 12.42 20.06 11.78
CA GLU A 159 12.89 20.29 10.44
C GLU A 159 13.00 21.77 10.10
N ALA A 160 11.95 22.55 10.37
CA ALA A 160 11.93 24.00 10.13
C ALA A 160 13.00 24.77 10.90
N ASN A 161 13.40 24.26 12.07
CA ASN A 161 14.42 24.86 12.92
C ASN A 161 15.84 24.31 12.66
N GLY A 162 16.04 23.44 11.65
CA GLY A 162 17.33 22.83 11.35
C GLY A 162 17.82 21.85 12.43
N GLN A 163 16.91 21.31 13.24
CA GLN A 163 17.19 20.43 14.37
C GLN A 163 17.20 18.94 13.93
N GLY A 164 18.10 18.61 13.00
CA GLY A 164 18.11 17.31 12.34
C GLY A 164 18.36 16.13 13.28
N PHE A 165 19.28 16.25 14.24
CA PHE A 165 19.53 15.15 15.17
C PHE A 165 18.36 14.92 16.14
N GLN A 166 17.67 15.96 16.58
CA GLN A 166 16.49 15.86 17.44
C GLN A 166 15.34 15.17 16.69
N ARG A 167 15.18 15.51 15.39
CA ARG A 167 14.22 14.86 14.52
C ARG A 167 14.51 13.36 14.38
N LEU A 168 15.77 13.00 14.14
CA LEU A 168 16.18 11.60 14.04
C LEU A 168 15.98 10.86 15.37
N ALA A 169 16.36 11.47 16.50
CA ALA A 169 16.18 10.88 17.81
C ALA A 169 14.69 10.57 18.10
N LEU A 170 13.79 11.49 17.77
CA LEU A 170 12.35 11.27 17.95
C LEU A 170 11.86 10.10 17.06
N LEU A 171 12.27 10.02 15.81
CA LEU A 171 11.91 8.92 14.90
C LEU A 171 12.42 7.56 15.40
N GLU A 172 13.62 7.51 16.01
CA GLU A 172 14.15 6.27 16.58
C GLU A 172 13.40 5.86 17.86
N GLU A 173 13.10 6.80 18.74
CA GLU A 173 12.34 6.51 19.97
C GLU A 173 10.91 6.03 19.66
N GLU A 174 10.29 6.55 18.60
CA GLU A 174 8.98 6.08 18.15
C GLU A 174 8.96 4.60 17.77
N LYS A 175 10.06 4.06 17.24
CA LYS A 175 10.13 2.65 16.88
C LYS A 175 9.96 1.72 18.08
N ALA A 176 10.34 2.19 19.27
CA ALA A 176 10.27 1.44 20.52
C ALA A 176 8.95 1.60 21.28
N LEU A 177 8.04 2.46 20.81
CA LEU A 177 6.75 2.65 21.47
C LEU A 177 5.87 1.39 21.40
N PRO A 178 5.00 1.16 22.39
CA PRO A 178 4.15 -0.03 22.48
C PRO A 178 2.95 0.05 21.50
N TRP A 179 3.21 0.22 20.22
CA TRP A 179 2.20 0.32 19.14
C TRP A 179 1.20 -0.82 19.16
N ASN A 180 1.65 -2.02 19.54
CA ASN A 180 0.78 -3.17 19.60
C ASN A 180 -0.35 -3.02 20.62
N ALA A 181 -0.09 -2.34 21.75
CA ALA A 181 -1.14 -2.08 22.75
C ALA A 181 -2.26 -1.17 22.19
N VAL A 182 -1.90 -0.19 21.36
CA VAL A 182 -2.88 0.68 20.69
C VAL A 182 -3.68 -0.13 19.65
N TRP A 183 -3.02 -0.96 18.88
CA TRP A 183 -3.65 -1.86 17.93
C TRP A 183 -4.61 -2.85 18.61
N ASP A 184 -4.18 -3.49 19.70
CA ASP A 184 -4.99 -4.43 20.43
C ASP A 184 -6.25 -3.77 21.02
N MET A 185 -6.11 -2.55 21.54
CA MET A 185 -7.27 -1.77 21.99
C MET A 185 -8.22 -1.44 20.84
N PHE A 186 -7.70 -1.10 19.66
CA PHE A 186 -8.51 -0.90 18.46
C PHE A 186 -9.26 -2.18 18.08
N CYS A 187 -8.60 -3.33 18.08
CA CYS A 187 -9.23 -4.62 17.83
C CYS A 187 -10.37 -4.92 18.82
N LEU A 188 -10.10 -4.75 20.11
CA LEU A 188 -11.12 -4.96 21.17
C LEU A 188 -12.35 -4.06 20.96
N LYS A 189 -12.13 -2.78 20.68
CA LYS A 189 -13.24 -1.82 20.45
C LYS A 189 -14.07 -2.14 19.21
N ASN A 190 -13.50 -2.82 18.22
CA ASN A 190 -14.17 -3.18 16.98
C ASN A 190 -14.63 -4.65 16.95
N ASN A 191 -14.52 -5.38 18.05
CA ASN A 191 -14.88 -6.79 18.16
C ASN A 191 -14.19 -7.67 17.10
N VAL A 192 -12.91 -7.41 16.84
CA VAL A 192 -12.07 -8.24 15.98
C VAL A 192 -10.98 -8.92 16.77
N PRO A 193 -10.46 -10.09 16.31
CA PRO A 193 -9.46 -10.86 17.05
C PRO A 193 -8.22 -10.05 17.43
N VAL A 194 -7.75 -10.21 18.67
CA VAL A 194 -6.54 -9.59 19.18
C VAL A 194 -5.36 -10.54 18.98
N GLY A 195 -4.18 -9.98 18.74
CA GLY A 195 -2.96 -10.78 18.58
C GLY A 195 -3.09 -11.86 17.51
N GLU A 196 -2.92 -13.11 17.90
CA GLU A 196 -2.96 -14.30 17.05
C GLU A 196 -4.32 -15.04 17.07
N ASP A 197 -5.31 -14.54 17.80
CA ASP A 197 -6.61 -15.21 17.96
C ASP A 197 -7.34 -15.51 16.64
N PHE A 198 -7.02 -14.76 15.58
CA PHE A 198 -7.55 -15.00 14.24
C PHE A 198 -7.10 -16.35 13.63
N ILE A 199 -5.99 -16.94 14.11
CA ILE A 199 -5.45 -18.21 13.60
C ILE A 199 -6.45 -19.33 13.87
N ALA A 200 -6.94 -19.44 15.09
CA ALA A 200 -7.91 -20.47 15.47
C ALA A 200 -9.21 -20.38 14.66
N GLU A 201 -9.66 -19.17 14.33
CA GLU A 201 -10.84 -18.97 13.50
C GLU A 201 -10.61 -19.42 12.05
N ILE A 202 -9.41 -19.19 11.51
CA ILE A 202 -9.05 -19.66 10.16
C ILE A 202 -8.98 -21.19 10.13
N GLU A 203 -8.30 -21.81 11.09
CA GLU A 203 -8.18 -23.26 11.18
C GLU A 203 -9.55 -23.94 11.32
N LYS A 204 -10.43 -23.36 12.12
CA LYS A 204 -11.81 -23.82 12.25
C LYS A 204 -12.56 -23.73 10.91
N TYR A 205 -12.46 -22.61 10.22
CA TYR A 205 -13.09 -22.45 8.92
C TYR A 205 -12.55 -23.44 7.89
N GLU A 206 -11.26 -23.70 7.88
CA GLU A 206 -10.67 -24.74 7.04
C GLU A 206 -11.23 -26.13 7.32
N ALA A 207 -11.28 -26.51 8.58
CA ALA A 207 -11.79 -27.83 9.00
C ALA A 207 -13.29 -27.99 8.68
N GLU A 208 -14.08 -26.95 8.89
CA GLU A 208 -15.53 -27.02 8.78
C GLU A 208 -16.06 -26.76 7.35
N VAL A 209 -15.35 -25.99 6.55
CA VAL A 209 -15.83 -25.52 5.25
C VAL A 209 -14.93 -25.91 4.09
N THR A 210 -13.65 -25.47 4.09
CA THR A 210 -12.80 -25.65 2.90
C THR A 210 -12.38 -27.09 2.68
N SER A 211 -12.15 -27.86 3.74
CA SER A 211 -11.81 -29.30 3.65
C SER A 211 -12.94 -30.16 3.10
N LYS A 212 -14.17 -29.64 3.02
CA LYS A 212 -15.36 -30.34 2.56
C LYS A 212 -15.75 -29.98 1.13
N ARG A 213 -14.99 -29.13 0.48
CA ARG A 213 -15.17 -28.70 -0.92
C ARG A 213 -14.18 -29.38 -1.83
#